data_691545b164afa8ca8c73587d920c3734
#
_entry.id   691545b164afa8ca8c73587d920c3734
#
_cell.length_a   1.000
_cell.length_b   1.000
_cell.length_c   1.000
_cell.angle_alpha   90.00
_cell.angle_beta   90.00
_cell.angle_gamma   90.00
#
_symmetry.space_group_name_H-M   'P 1'
#
loop_
_entity.id
_entity.type
_entity.pdbx_description
1 polymer ?
#
loop_
_entity_poly.entity_id
_entity_poly.type
_entity_poly.pdbx_seq_one_letter_code
_entity_poly.pdbx_strand_id
1 'polypeptide(L)'
;VEDEWVDLFGKSKDSFLKTTLAPAPGNHDEYGLNYNEKFLTKFNDHFNVPSEGKIDGGSYYSYDYNGVHFVNLNTNDYKNDDNKAVGDEQQAWIKKDVQDARARGAQWVVLNYHKPIFSKSYHSLQDKDVQNVKDELMKLIDELDIDIALQGHDHVLSRTKSLRYAPKSESLFNGKIA
;
A
#
# COMPACT_ATOMS: atom_id res chain seq x y z
N VAL A 1 -17.49 -6.71 -12.92
CA VAL A 1 -16.77 -5.56 -12.33
C VAL A 1 -17.75 -4.64 -11.62
N GLU A 2 -18.68 -3.95 -12.31
CA GLU A 2 -19.63 -3.05 -11.63
C GLU A 2 -20.56 -3.79 -10.66
N ASP A 3 -21.04 -4.97 -11.03
CA ASP A 3 -21.88 -5.82 -10.18
C ASP A 3 -21.16 -6.23 -8.88
N GLU A 4 -19.85 -6.37 -8.89
CA GLU A 4 -19.05 -6.68 -7.70
C GLU A 4 -19.00 -5.50 -6.73
N TRP A 5 -18.92 -4.27 -7.25
CA TRP A 5 -19.03 -3.05 -6.44
C TRP A 5 -20.43 -2.91 -5.83
N VAL A 6 -21.47 -3.13 -6.61
CA VAL A 6 -22.86 -3.14 -6.12
C VAL A 6 -23.06 -4.18 -5.03
N ASP A 7 -22.49 -5.37 -5.20
CA ASP A 7 -22.53 -6.45 -4.21
C ASP A 7 -21.77 -6.08 -2.93
N LEU A 8 -20.58 -5.52 -3.06
CA LEU A 8 -19.76 -5.08 -1.91
C LEU A 8 -20.51 -4.05 -1.08
N PHE A 9 -21.00 -2.98 -1.71
CA PHE A 9 -21.71 -1.91 -1.00
C PHE A 9 -23.06 -2.37 -0.48
N GLY A 10 -23.76 -3.21 -1.22
CA GLY A 10 -25.06 -3.77 -0.81
C GLY A 10 -24.92 -4.70 0.41
N LYS A 11 -24.01 -5.65 0.37
CA LYS A 11 -23.77 -6.63 1.44
C LYS A 11 -23.13 -6.01 2.68
N SER A 12 -22.33 -4.98 2.51
CA SER A 12 -21.58 -4.31 3.60
C SER A 12 -22.23 -3.01 4.08
N LYS A 13 -23.43 -2.67 3.60
CA LYS A 13 -24.11 -1.40 3.85
C LYS A 13 -24.13 -1.00 5.31
N ASP A 14 -24.54 -1.90 6.19
CA ASP A 14 -24.70 -1.59 7.62
C ASP A 14 -23.37 -1.31 8.32
N SER A 15 -22.28 -1.90 7.84
CA SER A 15 -20.93 -1.66 8.32
C SER A 15 -20.40 -0.33 7.79
N PHE A 16 -20.53 -0.09 6.50
CA PHE A 16 -20.02 1.12 5.84
C PHE A 16 -20.74 2.39 6.32
N LEU A 17 -22.01 2.31 6.66
CA LEU A 17 -22.75 3.45 7.23
C LEU A 17 -22.31 3.82 8.67
N LYS A 18 -21.56 2.96 9.34
CA LYS A 18 -21.14 3.14 10.74
C LYS A 18 -19.63 3.29 10.90
N THR A 19 -18.87 3.10 9.83
CA THR A 19 -17.41 3.05 9.88
C THR A 19 -16.82 3.92 8.79
N THR A 20 -15.85 4.75 9.12
CA THR A 20 -15.07 5.47 8.14
C THR A 20 -14.17 4.48 7.38
N LEU A 21 -14.14 4.62 6.07
CA LEU A 21 -13.29 3.80 5.20
C LEU A 21 -12.03 4.58 4.79
N ALA A 22 -10.90 3.90 4.82
CA ALA A 22 -9.62 4.39 4.30
C ALA A 22 -9.07 3.36 3.30
N PRO A 23 -9.64 3.29 2.10
CA PRO A 23 -9.30 2.26 1.13
C PRO A 23 -7.93 2.47 0.50
N ALA A 24 -7.25 1.37 0.18
CA ALA A 24 -6.07 1.33 -0.67
C ALA A 24 -6.36 0.42 -1.87
N PRO A 25 -5.96 0.80 -3.11
CA PRO A 25 -6.27 0.01 -4.29
C PRO A 25 -5.47 -1.29 -4.34
N GLY A 26 -6.14 -2.38 -4.71
CA GLY A 26 -5.55 -3.66 -5.04
C GLY A 26 -5.31 -3.83 -6.55
N ASN A 27 -4.65 -4.93 -6.93
CA ASN A 27 -4.38 -5.22 -8.35
C ASN A 27 -5.64 -5.50 -9.17
N HIS A 28 -6.72 -5.96 -8.54
CA HIS A 28 -8.00 -6.18 -9.22
C HIS A 28 -8.79 -4.89 -9.43
N ASP A 29 -8.48 -3.82 -8.70
CA ASP A 29 -9.13 -2.52 -8.86
C ASP A 29 -8.63 -1.75 -10.10
N GLU A 30 -7.51 -2.16 -10.69
CA GLU A 30 -6.93 -1.54 -11.88
C GLU A 30 -7.44 -2.15 -13.21
N TYR A 31 -8.19 -3.26 -13.15
CA TYR A 31 -8.68 -3.92 -14.35
C TYR A 31 -9.98 -3.27 -14.86
N GLY A 32 -9.94 -2.76 -16.09
CA GLY A 32 -11.14 -2.39 -16.86
C GLY A 32 -11.95 -3.61 -17.32
N LEU A 33 -13.05 -3.35 -18.02
CA LEU A 33 -13.98 -4.39 -18.51
C LEU A 33 -13.32 -5.49 -19.37
N ASN A 34 -12.17 -5.22 -19.97
CA ASN A 34 -11.48 -6.12 -20.89
C ASN A 34 -10.13 -6.64 -20.37
N TYR A 35 -9.81 -6.45 -19.11
CA TYR A 35 -8.50 -6.79 -18.49
C TYR A 35 -7.27 -6.15 -19.16
N ASN A 36 -7.48 -5.36 -20.19
CA ASN A 36 -6.41 -4.68 -20.96
C ASN A 36 -6.24 -3.21 -20.55
N GLU A 37 -7.16 -2.69 -19.77
CA GLU A 37 -7.14 -1.31 -19.29
C GLU A 37 -6.64 -1.32 -17.83
N LYS A 38 -5.44 -0.82 -17.62
CA LYS A 38 -4.84 -0.69 -16.28
C LYS A 38 -5.14 0.70 -15.72
N PHE A 39 -6.40 0.95 -15.38
CA PHE A 39 -6.84 2.22 -14.82
C PHE A 39 -7.59 2.01 -13.51
N LEU A 40 -7.29 2.82 -12.51
CA LEU A 40 -8.03 2.85 -11.25
C LEU A 40 -9.37 3.60 -11.35
N THR A 41 -9.91 3.79 -12.55
CA THR A 41 -11.17 4.50 -12.76
C THR A 41 -12.30 3.98 -11.88
N LYS A 42 -12.47 2.68 -11.81
CA LYS A 42 -13.54 2.09 -11.00
C LYS A 42 -13.33 2.29 -9.50
N PHE A 43 -12.11 2.16 -9.02
CA PHE A 43 -11.79 2.51 -7.63
C PHE A 43 -12.10 3.99 -7.36
N ASN A 44 -11.65 4.89 -8.22
CA ASN A 44 -11.86 6.32 -8.08
C ASN A 44 -13.33 6.75 -8.25
N ASP A 45 -14.11 6.04 -9.07
CA ASP A 45 -15.56 6.27 -9.21
C ASP A 45 -16.32 5.95 -7.91
N HIS A 46 -15.84 5.00 -7.12
CA HIS A 46 -16.51 4.54 -5.89
C HIS A 46 -15.95 5.16 -4.61
N PHE A 47 -14.71 5.61 -4.60
CA PHE A 47 -14.07 6.19 -3.43
C PHE A 47 -13.56 7.61 -3.72
N ASN A 48 -14.12 8.57 -3.02
CA ASN A 48 -13.64 9.96 -3.06
C ASN A 48 -12.48 10.13 -2.07
N VAL A 49 -11.33 9.58 -2.41
CA VAL A 49 -10.11 9.70 -1.60
C VAL A 49 -9.32 10.95 -1.99
N PRO A 50 -8.56 11.57 -1.06
CA PRO A 50 -7.62 12.62 -1.40
C PRO A 50 -6.63 12.16 -2.47
N SER A 51 -6.32 13.03 -3.41
CA SER A 51 -5.43 12.73 -4.53
C SER A 51 -4.12 13.47 -4.35
N GLU A 52 -3.13 12.80 -3.80
CA GLU A 52 -1.78 13.37 -3.69
C GLU A 52 -0.93 13.08 -4.92
N GLY A 53 -1.25 12.01 -5.66
CA GLY A 53 -0.57 11.62 -6.88
C GLY A 53 -1.29 12.04 -8.15
N LYS A 54 -0.53 12.25 -9.23
CA LYS A 54 -1.05 12.62 -10.56
C LYS A 54 -1.61 11.43 -11.35
N ILE A 55 -1.57 10.24 -10.80
CA ILE A 55 -2.01 9.02 -11.46
C ILE A 55 -3.52 8.96 -11.42
N ASP A 56 -4.16 9.11 -12.56
CA ASP A 56 -5.58 8.83 -12.81
C ASP A 56 -6.52 9.06 -11.61
N GLY A 57 -6.37 10.22 -10.95
CA GLY A 57 -7.25 10.60 -9.85
C GLY A 57 -6.86 10.11 -8.46
N GLY A 58 -5.58 9.84 -8.19
CA GLY A 58 -5.08 9.74 -6.83
C GLY A 58 -5.38 8.43 -6.15
N SER A 59 -4.39 7.68 -6.09
CA SER A 59 -4.46 6.34 -5.55
C SER A 59 -3.63 6.20 -4.29
N TYR A 60 -2.95 7.26 -3.85
CA TYR A 60 -2.25 7.29 -2.56
C TYR A 60 -2.49 8.61 -1.84
N TYR A 61 -2.61 8.54 -0.52
CA TYR A 61 -2.94 9.66 0.36
C TYR A 61 -2.60 9.35 1.81
N SER A 62 -2.61 10.37 2.66
CA SER A 62 -2.42 10.20 4.10
C SER A 62 -3.45 11.00 4.90
N TYR A 63 -3.55 10.67 6.19
CA TYR A 63 -4.34 11.41 7.15
C TYR A 63 -3.86 11.15 8.58
N ASP A 64 -4.11 12.10 9.46
CA ASP A 64 -3.80 12.00 10.88
C ASP A 64 -5.07 11.66 11.68
N TYR A 65 -4.97 10.70 12.59
CA TYR A 65 -6.03 10.39 13.53
C TYR A 65 -5.47 10.01 14.89
N ASN A 66 -5.81 10.80 15.90
CA ASN A 66 -5.47 10.54 17.31
C ASN A 66 -3.98 10.22 17.55
N GLY A 67 -3.08 11.01 16.98
CA GLY A 67 -1.63 10.84 17.14
C GLY A 67 -1.00 9.77 16.25
N VAL A 68 -1.79 9.12 15.42
CA VAL A 68 -1.34 8.17 14.42
C VAL A 68 -1.43 8.80 13.03
N HIS A 69 -0.37 8.68 12.25
CA HIS A 69 -0.33 9.05 10.85
C HIS A 69 -0.54 7.82 9.99
N PHE A 70 -1.59 7.81 9.19
CA PHE A 70 -1.93 6.72 8.27
C PHE A 70 -1.55 7.11 6.86
N VAL A 71 -0.83 6.23 6.17
CA VAL A 71 -0.39 6.43 4.79
C VAL A 71 -0.91 5.28 3.93
N ASN A 72 -1.82 5.58 3.03
CA ASN A 72 -2.37 4.61 2.09
C ASN A 72 -1.62 4.71 0.76
N LEU A 73 -1.06 3.60 0.31
CA LEU A 73 -0.22 3.55 -0.88
C LEU A 73 -0.91 2.82 -2.04
N ASN A 74 -0.54 3.21 -3.24
CA ASN A 74 -0.84 2.45 -4.45
C ASN A 74 0.38 1.59 -4.84
N THR A 75 0.22 0.28 -4.75
CA THR A 75 1.25 -0.68 -5.19
C THR A 75 1.07 -1.15 -6.63
N ASN A 76 0.34 -0.37 -7.45
CA ASN A 76 0.11 -0.60 -8.89
C ASN A 76 0.55 0.63 -9.72
N ASP A 77 1.61 1.30 -9.29
CA ASP A 77 2.07 2.59 -9.82
C ASP A 77 2.90 2.47 -11.13
N TYR A 78 2.65 1.42 -11.90
CA TYR A 78 3.42 1.09 -13.11
C TYR A 78 3.38 2.13 -14.23
N LYS A 79 2.42 3.04 -14.20
CA LYS A 79 2.24 4.01 -15.28
C LYS A 79 3.15 5.22 -15.16
N ASN A 80 3.61 5.53 -13.96
CA ASN A 80 4.46 6.68 -13.73
C ASN A 80 5.95 6.34 -13.87
N ASP A 81 6.30 5.10 -13.60
CA ASP A 81 7.67 4.63 -13.65
C ASP A 81 7.67 3.20 -14.21
N ASP A 82 8.13 3.04 -15.43
CA ASP A 82 8.21 1.75 -16.10
C ASP A 82 8.78 0.67 -15.18
N ASN A 83 7.96 -0.33 -14.85
CA ASN A 83 8.27 -1.48 -14.03
C ASN A 83 8.37 -1.28 -12.50
N LYS A 84 8.02 -0.13 -11.95
CA LYS A 84 7.95 0.04 -10.49
C LYS A 84 6.52 -0.11 -9.98
N ALA A 85 6.36 -0.87 -8.91
CA ALA A 85 5.07 -1.01 -8.22
C ALA A 85 4.75 0.21 -7.35
N VAL A 86 5.81 0.87 -6.83
CA VAL A 86 5.77 2.15 -6.13
C VAL A 86 6.78 3.07 -6.80
N GLY A 87 6.32 3.96 -7.65
CA GLY A 87 7.17 4.84 -8.45
C GLY A 87 7.99 5.84 -7.63
N ASP A 88 9.01 6.43 -8.23
CA ASP A 88 9.91 7.37 -7.56
C ASP A 88 9.18 8.61 -7.02
N GLU A 89 8.16 9.08 -7.72
CA GLU A 89 7.33 10.21 -7.25
C GLU A 89 6.60 9.85 -5.95
N GLN A 90 5.99 8.66 -5.91
CA GLN A 90 5.29 8.18 -4.70
C GLN A 90 6.28 7.94 -3.55
N GLN A 91 7.45 7.35 -3.80
CA GLN A 91 8.48 7.16 -2.78
C GLN A 91 8.98 8.48 -2.20
N ALA A 92 9.21 9.50 -3.04
CA ALA A 92 9.60 10.83 -2.59
C ALA A 92 8.51 11.50 -1.77
N TRP A 93 7.24 11.34 -2.16
CA TRP A 93 6.09 11.81 -1.41
C TRP A 93 5.98 11.13 -0.04
N ILE A 94 6.08 9.79 0.05
CA ILE A 94 6.06 9.05 1.31
C ILE A 94 7.11 9.61 2.27
N LYS A 95 8.34 9.81 1.78
CA LYS A 95 9.44 10.31 2.59
C LYS A 95 9.12 11.67 3.18
N LYS A 96 8.66 12.59 2.35
CA LYS A 96 8.31 13.94 2.79
C LYS A 96 7.12 13.92 3.76
N ASP A 97 6.08 13.20 3.44
CA ASP A 97 4.83 13.15 4.22
C ASP A 97 5.05 12.59 5.62
N VAL A 98 5.79 11.47 5.74
CA VAL A 98 6.13 10.89 7.04
C VAL A 98 7.04 11.81 7.86
N GLN A 99 8.02 12.45 7.24
CA GLN A 99 8.88 13.42 7.93
C GLN A 99 8.08 14.61 8.46
N ASP A 100 7.18 15.15 7.65
CA ASP A 100 6.29 16.24 8.05
C ASP A 100 5.33 15.80 9.18
N ALA A 101 4.79 14.59 9.10
CA ALA A 101 3.92 14.04 10.17
C ALA A 101 4.67 13.88 11.49
N ARG A 102 5.87 13.33 11.47
CA ARG A 102 6.74 13.23 12.67
C ARG A 102 7.06 14.62 13.24
N ALA A 103 7.36 15.59 12.38
CA ALA A 103 7.61 16.98 12.80
C ALA A 103 6.38 17.63 13.45
N ARG A 104 5.16 17.25 13.03
CA ARG A 104 3.90 17.67 13.66
C ARG A 104 3.56 16.92 14.94
N GLY A 105 4.33 15.90 15.32
CA GLY A 105 4.16 15.14 16.56
C GLY A 105 3.42 13.80 16.39
N ALA A 106 3.34 13.25 15.19
CA ALA A 106 2.81 11.90 15.01
C ALA A 106 3.64 10.89 15.80
N GLN A 107 2.99 10.17 16.71
CA GLN A 107 3.64 9.17 17.56
C GLN A 107 3.83 7.84 16.83
N TRP A 108 2.87 7.50 15.98
CA TRP A 108 2.85 6.26 15.22
C TRP A 108 2.62 6.55 13.75
N VAL A 109 3.28 5.77 12.88
CA VAL A 109 3.08 5.79 11.43
C VAL A 109 2.68 4.40 10.96
N VAL A 110 1.53 4.32 10.30
CA VAL A 110 0.96 3.08 9.78
C VAL A 110 0.87 3.18 8.26
N LEU A 111 1.56 2.29 7.55
CA LEU A 111 1.36 2.12 6.10
C LEU A 111 0.23 1.13 5.85
N ASN A 112 -0.62 1.42 4.89
CA ASN A 112 -1.66 0.53 4.39
C ASN A 112 -1.54 0.41 2.87
N TYR A 113 -1.34 -0.81 2.37
CA TYR A 113 -1.17 -1.07 0.94
C TYR A 113 -1.48 -2.53 0.58
N HIS A 114 -1.63 -2.82 -0.70
CA HIS A 114 -2.13 -4.12 -1.13
C HIS A 114 -1.04 -5.18 -1.26
N LYS A 115 -0.05 -5.01 -2.15
CA LYS A 115 0.96 -6.04 -2.44
C LYS A 115 2.01 -6.13 -1.33
N PRO A 116 2.19 -7.30 -0.69
CA PRO A 116 2.96 -7.41 0.54
C PRO A 116 4.46 -7.42 0.31
N ILE A 117 5.22 -6.91 1.27
CA ILE A 117 6.68 -7.07 1.34
C ILE A 117 7.05 -8.46 1.85
N PHE A 118 6.30 -8.95 2.82
CA PHE A 118 6.51 -10.26 3.42
C PHE A 118 5.21 -11.02 3.56
N SER A 119 5.19 -12.23 3.02
CA SER A 119 4.13 -13.19 3.19
C SER A 119 4.69 -14.61 3.07
N LYS A 120 3.94 -15.60 3.50
CA LYS A 120 4.27 -17.02 3.33
C LYS A 120 3.50 -17.66 2.16
N SER A 121 2.99 -16.85 1.25
CA SER A 121 2.23 -17.31 0.10
C SER A 121 3.01 -17.24 -1.20
N TYR A 122 2.45 -17.83 -2.23
CA TYR A 122 3.00 -17.99 -3.56
C TYR A 122 3.39 -16.65 -4.21
N HIS A 123 2.50 -15.66 -4.17
CA HIS A 123 2.71 -14.37 -4.85
C HIS A 123 3.97 -13.65 -4.36
N SER A 124 4.18 -13.58 -3.06
CA SER A 124 5.38 -12.95 -2.47
C SER A 124 6.69 -13.63 -2.86
N LEU A 125 6.64 -14.88 -3.30
CA LEU A 125 7.84 -15.66 -3.69
C LEU A 125 8.10 -15.63 -5.18
N GLN A 126 7.08 -15.48 -6.01
CA GLN A 126 7.19 -15.71 -7.46
C GLN A 126 6.79 -14.53 -8.32
N ASP A 127 5.85 -13.69 -7.87
CA ASP A 127 5.36 -12.60 -8.69
C ASP A 127 6.34 -11.42 -8.67
N LYS A 128 6.82 -11.05 -9.84
CA LYS A 128 7.83 -10.01 -10.00
C LYS A 128 7.37 -8.63 -9.51
N ASP A 129 6.12 -8.29 -9.71
CA ASP A 129 5.52 -7.04 -9.26
C ASP A 129 5.43 -6.96 -7.74
N VAL A 130 5.15 -8.07 -7.05
CA VAL A 130 5.19 -8.16 -5.58
C VAL A 130 6.62 -8.03 -5.06
N GLN A 131 7.60 -8.65 -5.74
CA GLN A 131 9.00 -8.52 -5.38
C GLN A 131 9.51 -7.08 -5.56
N ASN A 132 9.02 -6.36 -6.58
CA ASN A 132 9.35 -4.96 -6.80
C ASN A 132 8.92 -4.09 -5.61
N VAL A 133 7.70 -4.28 -5.07
CA VAL A 133 7.26 -3.56 -3.86
C VAL A 133 8.24 -3.73 -2.70
N LYS A 134 8.73 -4.94 -2.50
CA LYS A 134 9.74 -5.22 -1.48
C LYS A 134 11.03 -4.45 -1.71
N ASP A 135 11.56 -4.49 -2.92
CA ASP A 135 12.82 -3.83 -3.26
C ASP A 135 12.69 -2.29 -3.16
N GLU A 136 11.52 -1.74 -3.45
CA GLU A 136 11.23 -0.31 -3.46
C GLU A 136 10.92 0.25 -2.07
N LEU A 137 10.19 -0.48 -1.23
CA LEU A 137 9.71 0.05 0.07
C LEU A 137 10.53 -0.39 1.27
N MET A 138 11.20 -1.55 1.24
CA MET A 138 11.78 -2.12 2.46
C MET A 138 12.82 -1.22 3.11
N LYS A 139 13.69 -0.60 2.31
CA LYS A 139 14.69 0.36 2.79
C LYS A 139 14.03 1.64 3.32
N LEU A 140 13.03 2.14 2.59
CA LEU A 140 12.30 3.36 2.95
C LEU A 140 11.54 3.20 4.29
N ILE A 141 10.91 2.05 4.49
CA ILE A 141 10.21 1.70 5.74
C ILE A 141 11.17 1.75 6.95
N ASP A 142 12.37 1.23 6.79
CA ASP A 142 13.38 1.25 7.86
C ASP A 142 13.95 2.66 8.08
N GLU A 143 14.27 3.39 7.01
CA GLU A 143 14.79 4.76 7.09
C GLU A 143 13.81 5.73 7.76
N LEU A 144 12.50 5.52 7.56
CA LEU A 144 11.44 6.38 8.11
C LEU A 144 10.91 5.90 9.47
N ASP A 145 11.47 4.81 10.00
CA ASP A 145 11.04 4.20 11.27
C ASP A 145 9.51 3.98 11.30
N ILE A 146 9.00 3.31 10.26
CA ILE A 146 7.58 2.97 10.15
C ILE A 146 7.22 1.91 11.19
N ASP A 147 6.18 2.16 11.96
CA ASP A 147 5.79 1.30 13.07
C ASP A 147 5.04 0.04 12.64
N ILE A 148 4.12 0.19 11.68
CA ILE A 148 3.25 -0.91 11.21
C ILE A 148 3.04 -0.80 9.71
N ALA A 149 3.06 -1.96 9.02
CA ALA A 149 2.62 -2.10 7.64
C ALA A 149 1.47 -3.11 7.55
N LEU A 150 0.29 -2.66 7.10
CA LEU A 150 -0.88 -3.47 6.82
C LEU A 150 -0.86 -3.84 5.34
N GLN A 151 -0.98 -5.12 5.03
CA GLN A 151 -0.79 -5.67 3.70
C GLN A 151 -1.86 -6.72 3.38
N GLY A 152 -2.17 -6.90 2.10
CA GLY A 152 -3.16 -7.85 1.60
C GLY A 152 -2.60 -8.81 0.56
N HIS A 153 -3.36 -9.00 -0.53
CA HIS A 153 -3.00 -9.71 -1.76
C HIS A 153 -2.90 -11.23 -1.63
N ASP A 154 -2.17 -11.74 -0.67
CA ASP A 154 -1.80 -13.17 -0.58
C ASP A 154 -2.87 -14.07 0.06
N HIS A 155 -4.02 -13.52 0.45
CA HIS A 155 -5.16 -14.24 1.05
C HIS A 155 -4.77 -15.13 2.24
N VAL A 156 -3.75 -14.73 2.99
CA VAL A 156 -3.27 -15.43 4.19
C VAL A 156 -3.17 -14.47 5.36
N LEU A 157 -3.48 -14.96 6.55
CA LEU A 157 -3.24 -14.23 7.77
C LEU A 157 -1.82 -14.52 8.26
N SER A 158 -0.98 -13.51 8.24
CA SER A 158 0.40 -13.60 8.72
C SER A 158 0.82 -12.33 9.46
N ARG A 159 1.75 -12.48 10.38
CA ARG A 159 2.38 -11.39 11.11
C ARG A 159 3.87 -11.67 11.24
N THR A 160 4.70 -10.70 10.89
CA THR A 160 6.14 -10.76 11.14
C THR A 160 6.45 -10.44 12.60
N LYS A 161 7.65 -10.77 13.03
CA LYS A 161 8.26 -10.10 14.18
C LYS A 161 8.71 -8.70 13.78
N SER A 162 9.18 -7.89 14.70
CA SER A 162 9.85 -6.64 14.36
C SER A 162 11.04 -6.91 13.44
N LEU A 163 11.14 -6.12 12.36
CA LEU A 163 12.15 -6.30 11.30
C LEU A 163 12.97 -5.01 11.16
N ARG A 164 14.21 -5.17 10.73
CA ARG A 164 15.09 -4.09 10.28
C ARG A 164 15.63 -4.43 8.90
N TYR A 165 15.87 -3.41 8.09
CA TYR A 165 16.48 -3.58 6.78
C TYR A 165 17.94 -3.98 6.92
N ALA A 166 18.33 -5.05 6.22
CA ALA A 166 19.73 -5.45 6.07
C ALA A 166 20.10 -5.43 4.58
N PRO A 167 21.19 -4.73 4.20
CA PRO A 167 21.68 -4.77 2.82
C PRO A 167 21.98 -6.20 2.36
N LYS A 168 21.85 -6.46 1.06
CA LYS A 168 22.05 -7.81 0.47
C LYS A 168 23.46 -8.41 0.72
N SER A 169 24.46 -7.58 1.08
CA SER A 169 25.80 -8.01 1.45
C SER A 169 25.87 -8.65 2.85
N GLU A 170 24.92 -8.36 3.71
CA GLU A 170 24.77 -9.00 5.00
C GLU A 170 23.74 -10.09 4.84
N SER A 171 24.22 -11.33 4.70
CA SER A 171 23.37 -12.50 4.47
C SER A 171 22.10 -12.47 5.31
N LEU A 172 20.95 -12.34 4.66
CA LEU A 172 19.63 -12.41 5.30
C LEU A 172 19.40 -13.73 6.05
N PHE A 173 20.25 -14.72 5.84
CA PHE A 173 20.23 -16.00 6.52
C PHE A 173 20.86 -15.98 7.92
N ASN A 174 21.56 -14.94 8.31
CA ASN A 174 22.09 -14.83 9.66
C ASN A 174 21.06 -14.46 10.72
N GLY A 175 19.78 -14.46 10.37
CA GLY A 175 18.67 -14.58 11.32
C GLY A 175 18.73 -13.68 12.56
N LYS A 176 19.40 -12.54 12.50
CA LYS A 176 19.33 -11.57 13.60
C LYS A 176 18.00 -10.83 13.49
N ILE A 177 17.02 -11.46 14.07
CA ILE A 177 15.77 -10.83 14.47
C ILE A 177 16.12 -9.99 15.70
N ALA A 178 15.92 -8.69 15.59
CA ALA A 178 16.01 -7.80 16.74
C ALA A 178 14.97 -8.14 17.79
#